data_2133431e32954825564774fdcd28b5ea
#
_entry.id   2133431e32954825564774fdcd28b5ea
#
_cell.length_a   1.000
_cell.length_b   1.000
_cell.length_c   1.000
_cell.angle_alpha   90.00
_cell.angle_beta   90.00
_cell.angle_gamma   90.00
#
_symmetry.space_group_name_H-M   'P 1'
#
loop_
_entity.id
_entity.type
_entity.pdbx_description
1 polymer ?
#
loop_
_entity_poly.entity_id
_entity_poly.type
_entity_poly.pdbx_seq_one_letter_code
_entity_poly.pdbx_strand_id
1 'polypeptide(L)'
;MNNNTWILVAHRSGARLFENRGPGKGLNLIFDIYHPEGRLKNKDLDTDKPGRSFDSRGHGRHALSSEQEPTAHLAEQFAKQLSTMLDDGRNQQRYTKLVLVAEPRFLGNLRAALSATTAALITATIGKDLGGIEPHLLSKHLTDIVRL
;
A
#
# COMPACT_ATOMS: atom_id res chain seq x y z
N MET A 1 20.38 20.25 2.97
CA MET A 1 20.25 18.85 2.61
C MET A 1 18.97 18.29 3.16
N ASN A 2 18.26 17.54 2.35
CA ASN A 2 16.96 16.99 2.71
C ASN A 2 17.13 15.80 3.65
N ASN A 3 16.43 15.83 4.78
CA ASN A 3 16.50 14.74 5.75
C ASN A 3 15.12 14.11 5.95
N ASN A 4 14.28 14.24 4.96
CA ASN A 4 12.91 13.76 5.03
C ASN A 4 12.83 12.25 4.89
N THR A 5 11.96 11.64 5.67
CA THR A 5 11.62 10.24 5.56
C THR A 5 10.17 10.16 5.07
N TRP A 6 9.94 9.39 4.03
CA TRP A 6 8.59 9.10 3.57
C TRP A 6 8.16 7.77 4.12
N ILE A 7 6.94 7.72 4.64
CA ILE A 7 6.35 6.50 5.18
C ILE A 7 5.08 6.23 4.39
N LEU A 8 5.11 5.17 3.59
CA LEU A 8 3.95 4.75 2.80
C LEU A 8 3.21 3.67 3.55
N VAL A 9 1.93 3.92 3.86
CA VAL A 9 1.06 2.95 4.51
C VAL A 9 0.02 2.54 3.47
N ALA A 10 0.13 1.32 2.98
CA ALA A 10 -0.64 0.90 1.82
C ALA A 10 -1.38 -0.40 2.06
N HIS A 11 -2.47 -0.56 1.34
CA HIS A 11 -3.22 -1.80 1.24
C HIS A 11 -3.88 -1.83 -0.14
N ARG A 12 -4.65 -2.88 -0.42
CA ARG A 12 -5.22 -3.05 -1.76
C ARG A 12 -6.22 -1.97 -2.14
N SER A 13 -6.81 -1.31 -1.14
CA SER A 13 -7.87 -0.35 -1.39
C SER A 13 -7.42 1.09 -1.30
N GLY A 14 -6.18 1.34 -0.92
CA GLY A 14 -5.73 2.71 -0.80
C GLY A 14 -4.36 2.81 -0.17
N ALA A 15 -3.88 4.04 -0.07
CA ALA A 15 -2.58 4.30 0.52
C ALA A 15 -2.54 5.70 1.07
N ARG A 16 -1.79 5.86 2.15
CA ARG A 16 -1.50 7.17 2.73
C ARG A 16 0.01 7.35 2.75
N LEU A 17 0.45 8.51 2.35
CA LEU A 17 1.87 8.83 2.40
C LEU A 17 2.09 9.89 3.46
N PHE A 18 2.95 9.59 4.41
CA PHE A 18 3.34 10.52 5.46
C PHE A 18 4.78 10.94 5.27
N GLU A 19 5.09 12.12 5.75
CA GLU A 19 6.44 12.65 5.73
C GLU A 19 6.86 13.01 7.14
N ASN A 20 8.07 12.60 7.51
CA ASN A 20 8.72 13.04 8.73
C ASN A 20 9.93 13.87 8.32
N ARG A 21 9.99 15.12 8.77
CA ARG A 21 11.04 16.05 8.38
C ARG A 21 12.20 16.07 9.34
N GLY A 22 12.23 15.11 10.25
CA GLY A 22 13.31 14.98 11.21
C GLY A 22 12.78 14.66 12.59
N PRO A 23 13.67 14.39 13.54
CA PRO A 23 13.26 14.05 14.89
C PRO A 23 12.42 15.15 15.51
N GLY A 24 11.35 14.75 16.17
CA GLY A 24 10.44 15.68 16.83
C GLY A 24 9.45 16.37 15.93
N LYS A 25 9.43 16.05 14.64
CA LYS A 25 8.54 16.71 13.69
C LYS A 25 7.25 15.93 13.42
N GLY A 26 7.14 14.72 13.94
CA GLY A 26 5.93 13.92 13.80
C GLY A 26 5.66 13.43 12.39
N LEU A 27 4.43 13.04 12.14
CA LEU A 27 3.98 12.56 10.84
C LEU A 27 3.08 13.60 10.19
N ASN A 28 3.42 13.97 8.96
CA ASN A 28 2.62 14.91 8.18
C ASN A 28 2.06 14.18 6.97
N LEU A 29 0.74 14.17 6.84
CA LEU A 29 0.10 13.49 5.71
C LEU A 29 0.35 14.31 4.45
N ILE A 30 0.92 13.67 3.43
CA ILE A 30 1.16 14.30 2.14
C ILE A 30 0.00 14.04 1.20
N PHE A 31 -0.41 12.77 1.09
CA PHE A 31 -1.59 12.45 0.28
C PHE A 31 -2.25 11.18 0.78
N ASP A 32 -3.48 11.03 0.35
CA ASP A 32 -4.33 9.91 0.67
C ASP A 32 -4.94 9.45 -0.65
N ILE A 33 -4.63 8.24 -1.08
CA ILE A 33 -5.12 7.71 -2.34
C ILE A 33 -6.10 6.60 -2.04
N TYR A 34 -7.27 6.70 -2.66
CA TYR A 34 -8.28 5.69 -2.55
C TYR A 34 -8.30 4.88 -3.84
N HIS A 35 -8.28 3.57 -3.72
CA HIS A 35 -8.28 2.66 -4.87
C HIS A 35 -9.58 1.86 -4.84
N PRO A 36 -10.69 2.46 -5.26
CA PRO A 36 -12.00 1.83 -5.11
C PRO A 36 -12.15 0.54 -5.89
N GLU A 37 -11.46 0.40 -7.01
CA GLU A 37 -11.57 -0.80 -7.83
C GLU A 37 -11.13 -2.05 -7.08
N GLY A 38 -10.03 -1.97 -6.36
CA GLY A 38 -9.57 -3.09 -5.56
C GLY A 38 -10.57 -3.47 -4.49
N ARG A 39 -11.14 -2.47 -3.86
CA ARG A 39 -12.13 -2.68 -2.82
C ARG A 39 -13.44 -3.21 -3.38
N LEU A 40 -13.90 -2.62 -4.47
CA LEU A 40 -15.15 -3.04 -5.10
C LEU A 40 -15.06 -4.49 -5.57
N LYS A 41 -13.96 -4.86 -6.17
CA LYS A 41 -13.79 -6.24 -6.62
C LYS A 41 -13.90 -7.22 -5.47
N ASN A 42 -13.25 -6.93 -4.38
CA ASN A 42 -13.34 -7.78 -3.20
C ASN A 42 -14.75 -7.86 -2.67
N LYS A 43 -15.41 -6.73 -2.59
CA LYS A 43 -16.77 -6.67 -2.10
C LYS A 43 -17.72 -7.41 -3.02
N ASP A 44 -17.56 -7.22 -4.32
CA ASP A 44 -18.41 -7.90 -5.29
C ASP A 44 -18.22 -9.40 -5.22
N LEU A 45 -17.01 -9.86 -5.07
CA LEU A 45 -16.76 -11.28 -4.93
C LEU A 45 -17.48 -11.86 -3.72
N ASP A 46 -17.53 -11.11 -2.65
CA ASP A 46 -18.16 -11.56 -1.42
C ASP A 46 -19.68 -11.48 -1.47
N THR A 47 -20.21 -10.49 -2.13
CA THR A 47 -21.64 -10.25 -2.11
C THR A 47 -22.38 -10.79 -3.31
N ASP A 48 -21.74 -10.84 -4.46
CA ASP A 48 -22.41 -11.28 -5.67
C ASP A 48 -22.63 -12.76 -5.72
N LYS A 49 -21.76 -13.50 -5.08
CA LYS A 49 -21.88 -14.94 -5.13
C LYS A 49 -23.24 -15.45 -4.72
N PRO A 50 -23.83 -14.97 -3.66
CA PRO A 50 -25.15 -15.49 -3.29
C PRO A 50 -26.21 -15.12 -4.29
N GLY A 51 -26.02 -14.08 -5.00
CA GLY A 51 -27.07 -13.59 -5.88
C GLY A 51 -27.14 -14.32 -7.16
N ARG A 52 -26.18 -14.88 -7.56
CA ARG A 52 -26.18 -15.39 -8.85
C ARG A 52 -25.50 -16.56 -9.11
N SER A 53 -25.64 -16.62 -8.95
CA SER A 53 -24.97 -17.33 -9.29
C SER A 53 -24.67 -18.29 -9.46
N PHE A 54 -25.06 -17.95 -9.02
CA PHE A 54 -24.58 -18.59 -9.27
C PHE A 54 -24.50 -19.30 -9.48
N ASP A 55 -25.05 -18.99 -9.33
CA ASP A 55 -24.93 -19.62 -9.76
C ASP A 55 -24.79 -20.33 -9.94
N SER A 56 -24.99 -20.22 -9.71
CA SER A 56 -24.95 -20.83 -10.05
C SER A 56 -24.62 -21.69 -10.13
N ARG A 57 -24.35 -21.90 -9.83
CA ARG A 57 -24.08 -22.74 -9.99
C ARG A 57 -23.13 -23.67 -9.98
N GLY A 58 -22.92 -24.38 -9.68
CA GLY A 58 -21.99 -25.39 -9.78
C GLY A 58 -20.61 -25.08 -10.18
N HIS A 59 -20.43 -24.18 -10.87
CA HIS A 59 -19.12 -23.72 -11.26
C HIS A 59 -18.67 -22.56 -10.39
N GLY A 60 -19.13 -22.54 -9.17
CA GLY A 60 -18.69 -21.53 -8.24
C GLY A 60 -17.19 -21.55 -8.01
N ARG A 61 -16.60 -22.73 -8.05
CA ARG A 61 -15.16 -22.80 -7.86
C ARG A 61 -14.40 -22.16 -8.99
N HIS A 62 -14.88 -22.36 -10.20
CA HIS A 62 -14.27 -21.68 -11.34
C HIS A 62 -14.36 -20.18 -11.19
N ALA A 63 -15.52 -19.72 -10.78
CA ALA A 63 -15.71 -18.30 -10.59
C ALA A 63 -14.73 -17.75 -9.57
N LEU A 64 -14.52 -18.47 -8.48
CA LEU A 64 -13.58 -18.02 -7.47
C LEU A 64 -12.16 -17.93 -8.02
N SER A 65 -11.72 -18.92 -8.76
CA SER A 65 -10.38 -18.90 -9.32
C SER A 65 -10.19 -17.74 -10.26
N SER A 66 -11.11 -17.54 -11.18
CA SER A 66 -10.97 -16.47 -12.16
C SER A 66 -11.13 -15.11 -11.51
N GLU A 67 -11.91 -15.03 -10.42
CA GLU A 67 -12.10 -13.75 -9.75
C GLU A 67 -10.87 -13.34 -8.95
N GLN A 68 -10.11 -14.30 -8.44
CA GLN A 68 -8.91 -13.97 -7.70
C GLN A 68 -7.84 -13.36 -8.58
N GLU A 69 -7.72 -13.81 -9.81
CA GLU A 69 -6.73 -13.28 -10.73
C GLU A 69 -6.93 -11.79 -11.00
N PRO A 70 -8.15 -11.33 -11.32
CA PRO A 70 -8.36 -9.90 -11.50
C PRO A 70 -8.00 -9.08 -10.27
N THR A 71 -8.32 -9.58 -9.08
CA THR A 71 -8.02 -8.88 -7.86
C THR A 71 -6.50 -8.77 -7.63
N ALA A 72 -5.79 -9.86 -7.89
CA ALA A 72 -4.34 -9.85 -7.76
C ALA A 72 -3.72 -8.90 -8.78
N HIS A 73 -4.25 -8.87 -9.99
CA HIS A 73 -3.76 -7.98 -11.03
C HIS A 73 -3.98 -6.51 -10.65
N LEU A 74 -5.12 -6.20 -10.07
CA LEU A 74 -5.39 -4.85 -9.61
C LEU A 74 -4.43 -4.43 -8.52
N ALA A 75 -4.09 -5.35 -7.61
CA ALA A 75 -3.11 -5.06 -6.57
C ALA A 75 -1.75 -4.77 -7.17
N GLU A 76 -1.34 -5.54 -8.18
CA GLU A 76 -0.09 -5.30 -8.87
C GLU A 76 -0.08 -3.95 -9.58
N GLN A 77 -1.19 -3.59 -10.21
CA GLN A 77 -1.30 -2.31 -10.88
C GLN A 77 -1.22 -1.15 -9.90
N PHE A 78 -1.86 -1.31 -8.74
CA PHE A 78 -1.83 -0.28 -7.71
C PHE A 78 -0.41 -0.14 -7.15
N ALA A 79 0.28 -1.25 -6.95
CA ALA A 79 1.66 -1.22 -6.49
C ALA A 79 2.56 -0.48 -7.50
N LYS A 80 2.34 -0.69 -8.79
CA LYS A 80 3.09 0.03 -9.81
C LYS A 80 2.79 1.53 -9.79
N GLN A 81 1.53 1.88 -9.59
CA GLN A 81 1.14 3.27 -9.49
C GLN A 81 1.84 3.95 -8.31
N LEU A 82 1.84 3.29 -7.15
CA LEU A 82 2.50 3.82 -5.98
C LEU A 82 4.01 3.91 -6.19
N SER A 83 4.58 2.92 -6.86
CA SER A 83 6.02 2.92 -7.16
C SER A 83 6.41 4.09 -8.03
N THR A 84 5.59 4.40 -9.03
CA THR A 84 5.84 5.56 -9.89
C THR A 84 5.87 6.84 -9.08
N MET A 85 4.94 6.98 -8.14
CA MET A 85 4.89 8.17 -7.28
C MET A 85 6.12 8.26 -6.39
N LEU A 86 6.59 7.13 -5.87
CA LEU A 86 7.78 7.11 -5.04
C LEU A 86 9.03 7.43 -5.86
N ASP A 87 9.10 6.92 -7.09
CA ASP A 87 10.21 7.22 -7.99
C ASP A 87 10.22 8.71 -8.35
N ASP A 88 9.06 9.29 -8.63
CA ASP A 88 8.96 10.70 -8.94
C ASP A 88 9.41 11.56 -7.76
N GLY A 89 9.00 11.20 -6.55
CA GLY A 89 9.42 11.92 -5.36
C GLY A 89 10.91 11.84 -5.15
N ARG A 90 11.50 10.67 -5.40
CA ARG A 90 12.94 10.52 -5.30
C ARG A 90 13.66 11.38 -6.33
N ASN A 91 13.18 11.36 -7.57
CA ASN A 91 13.77 12.18 -8.64
C ASN A 91 13.71 13.66 -8.31
N GLN A 92 12.69 14.10 -7.62
CA GLN A 92 12.55 15.48 -7.18
C GLN A 92 13.24 15.74 -5.85
N GLN A 93 13.94 14.75 -5.31
CA GLN A 93 14.70 14.86 -4.07
C GLN A 93 13.81 15.24 -2.88
N ARG A 94 12.60 14.73 -2.85
CA ARG A 94 11.66 15.09 -1.79
C ARG A 94 11.87 14.28 -0.52
N TYR A 95 12.57 13.17 -0.60
CA TYR A 95 12.88 12.36 0.56
C TYR A 95 14.22 11.65 0.34
N THR A 96 14.82 11.20 1.43
CA THR A 96 16.08 10.47 1.38
C THR A 96 15.97 9.09 2.02
N LYS A 97 14.92 8.86 2.79
CA LYS A 97 14.67 7.57 3.44
C LYS A 97 13.23 7.17 3.21
N LEU A 98 12.99 5.88 3.09
CA LEU A 98 11.66 5.35 2.79
C LEU A 98 11.33 4.21 3.74
N VAL A 99 10.13 4.26 4.31
CA VAL A 99 9.58 3.19 5.13
C VAL A 99 8.31 2.70 4.44
N LEU A 100 8.19 1.39 4.28
CA LEU A 100 7.00 0.78 3.68
C LEU A 100 6.24 0.01 4.73
N VAL A 101 4.94 0.27 4.81
CA VAL A 101 4.03 -0.42 5.72
C VAL A 101 2.90 -1.00 4.90
N ALA A 102 2.79 -2.31 4.87
CA ALA A 102 1.74 -3.00 4.12
C ALA A 102 1.67 -4.44 4.59
N GLU A 103 0.52 -5.08 4.36
CA GLU A 103 0.45 -6.50 4.67
C GLU A 103 1.44 -7.25 3.77
N PRO A 104 1.90 -8.45 4.18
CA PRO A 104 3.07 -9.06 3.53
C PRO A 104 2.93 -9.24 2.02
N ARG A 105 1.74 -9.64 1.55
CA ARG A 105 1.57 -9.87 0.11
C ARG A 105 1.70 -8.59 -0.69
N PHE A 106 1.04 -7.53 -0.22
CA PHE A 106 1.12 -6.26 -0.94
C PHE A 106 2.51 -5.64 -0.82
N LEU A 107 3.16 -5.85 0.30
CA LEU A 107 4.54 -5.41 0.47
C LEU A 107 5.44 -6.04 -0.58
N GLY A 108 5.22 -7.32 -0.87
CA GLY A 108 5.94 -8.00 -1.95
C GLY A 108 5.68 -7.37 -3.31
N ASN A 109 4.42 -7.00 -3.58
CA ASN A 109 4.07 -6.33 -4.83
C ASN A 109 4.78 -4.99 -4.96
N LEU A 110 4.84 -4.22 -3.86
CA LEU A 110 5.53 -2.95 -3.87
C LEU A 110 7.01 -3.12 -4.14
N ARG A 111 7.64 -4.05 -3.47
CA ARG A 111 9.08 -4.28 -3.65
C ARG A 111 9.39 -4.71 -5.07
N ALA A 112 8.54 -5.55 -5.65
CA ALA A 112 8.75 -6.01 -7.02
C ALA A 112 8.59 -4.89 -8.03
N ALA A 113 7.78 -3.89 -7.73
CA ALA A 113 7.50 -2.79 -8.65
C ALA A 113 8.50 -1.64 -8.54
N LEU A 114 9.16 -1.49 -7.40
CA LEU A 114 10.07 -0.36 -7.18
C LEU A 114 11.33 -0.49 -8.02
N SER A 115 11.84 0.66 -8.48
CA SER A 115 13.14 0.69 -9.13
C SER A 115 14.23 0.38 -8.10
N ALA A 116 15.35 -0.09 -8.58
CA ALA A 116 16.47 -0.42 -7.69
C ALA A 116 16.94 0.82 -6.92
N THR A 117 16.92 1.97 -7.56
CA THR A 117 17.36 3.21 -6.92
C THR A 117 16.47 3.60 -5.76
N THR A 118 15.14 3.49 -5.96
CA THR A 118 14.21 3.82 -4.88
C THR A 118 14.25 2.76 -3.78
N ALA A 119 14.38 1.49 -4.16
CA ALA A 119 14.47 0.41 -3.19
C ALA A 119 15.67 0.58 -2.27
N ALA A 120 16.75 1.16 -2.78
CA ALA A 120 17.94 1.40 -1.98
C ALA A 120 17.72 2.42 -0.85
N LEU A 121 16.65 3.20 -0.94
CA LEU A 121 16.32 4.19 0.10
C LEU A 121 15.48 3.58 1.22
N ILE A 122 15.01 2.35 1.06
CA ILE A 122 14.18 1.72 2.08
C ILE A 122 15.02 1.45 3.32
N THR A 123 14.62 2.04 4.44
CA THR A 123 15.31 1.82 5.71
C THR A 123 14.61 0.79 6.57
N ALA A 124 13.31 0.58 6.35
CA ALA A 124 12.56 -0.40 7.13
C ALA A 124 11.25 -0.75 6.42
N THR A 125 10.76 -1.94 6.71
CA THR A 125 9.44 -2.36 6.24
C THR A 125 8.67 -2.96 7.41
N ILE A 126 7.36 -2.76 7.42
CA ILE A 126 6.46 -3.34 8.40
C ILE A 126 5.42 -4.14 7.64
N GLY A 127 5.41 -5.46 7.87
CA GLY A 127 4.49 -6.35 7.19
C GLY A 127 3.17 -6.49 7.93
N LYS A 128 2.48 -5.38 8.10
CA LYS A 128 1.19 -5.34 8.78
C LYS A 128 0.24 -4.43 8.04
N ASP A 129 -1.04 -4.77 8.07
CA ASP A 129 -2.06 -3.92 7.48
C ASP A 129 -2.47 -2.86 8.50
N LEU A 130 -1.89 -1.68 8.36
CA LEU A 130 -2.20 -0.53 9.20
C LEU A 130 -2.93 0.55 8.41
N GLY A 131 -3.57 0.17 7.32
CA GLY A 131 -4.15 1.12 6.38
C GLY A 131 -5.19 2.06 6.97
N GLY A 132 -5.99 1.59 7.92
CA GLY A 132 -7.04 2.42 8.51
C GLY A 132 -6.70 3.00 9.87
N ILE A 133 -5.48 2.85 10.32
CA ILE A 133 -5.11 3.25 11.67
C ILE A 133 -4.94 4.77 11.77
N GLU A 134 -5.28 5.33 12.92
CA GLU A 134 -5.10 6.76 13.14
C GLU A 134 -3.61 7.12 13.19
N PRO A 135 -3.25 8.33 12.72
CA PRO A 135 -1.83 8.71 12.67
C PRO A 135 -1.11 8.60 14.00
N HIS A 136 -1.73 8.96 15.12
CA HIS A 136 -1.05 8.88 16.40
C HIS A 136 -0.81 7.44 16.84
N LEU A 137 -1.70 6.53 16.45
CA LEU A 137 -1.48 5.10 16.71
C LEU A 137 -0.43 4.53 15.75
N LEU A 138 -0.43 5.03 14.53
CA LEU A 138 0.60 4.66 13.57
C LEU A 138 1.97 5.06 14.10
N SER A 139 2.09 6.23 14.69
CA SER A 139 3.34 6.69 15.27
C SER A 139 3.92 5.69 16.27
N LYS A 140 3.06 5.07 17.05
CA LYS A 140 3.51 4.09 18.04
C LYS A 140 4.15 2.87 17.38
N HIS A 141 3.67 2.49 16.22
CA HIS A 141 4.27 1.37 15.49
C HIS A 141 5.60 1.74 14.86
N LEU A 142 5.87 3.03 14.71
CA LEU A 142 7.06 3.51 14.02
C LEU A 142 8.17 4.00 14.95
N THR A 143 7.91 4.06 16.26
CA THR A 143 8.86 4.68 17.19
C THR A 143 10.24 4.04 17.20
N ASP A 144 10.30 2.72 16.99
CA ASP A 144 11.59 2.03 16.98
C ASP A 144 12.30 2.12 15.64
N ILE A 145 11.65 2.69 14.65
CA ILE A 145 12.15 2.71 13.25
C ILE A 145 12.51 4.12 12.84
N VAL A 146 11.68 5.07 13.18
CA VAL A 146 11.85 6.47 12.79
C VAL A 146 11.68 7.33 14.05
N ARG A 147 12.54 8.31 14.17
CA ARG A 147 12.39 9.27 15.26
C ARG A 147 11.40 10.34 14.85
N LEU A 148 10.21 10.20 15.35
CA LEU A 148 9.14 11.15 15.04
C LEU A 148 9.15 12.28 16.04
#